data_86947da61ac23bb3a998a9706d43cfac
#
_entry.id   86947da61ac23bb3a998a9706d43cfac
#
_cell.length_a   1.000
_cell.length_b   1.000
_cell.length_c   1.000
_cell.angle_alpha   90.00
_cell.angle_beta   90.00
_cell.angle_gamma   90.00
#
_symmetry.space_group_name_H-M   'P 1'
#
loop_
_entity.id
_entity.type
_entity.pdbx_description
1 polymer ?
#
loop_
_entity_poly.entity_id
_entity_poly.type
_entity_poly.pdbx_seq_one_letter_code
_entity_poly.pdbx_strand_id
1 'polypeptide(L)'
;YKRQALDGGAEAVTVSGITSAVGVSPRTFHNYFSSVADSLLHYTADVLEAFAADIPTAFPGEPISSVLELTLIDALDNEYMELRSLHSLFKIGEAMENLSHTAEEKKKFDRVTHRVIVAFQDRYPEYSAFELTIILNACGSTGNACQQDLKRRCEKGKTPSKRERDELVHHAFATLRELV
;
A
#
# COMPACT_ATOMS: atom_id res chain seq x y z
N TYR A 1 2.90 -0.32 16.03
CA TYR A 1 2.25 0.91 15.53
C TYR A 1 1.47 0.66 14.25
N LYS A 2 1.92 -0.28 13.41
CA LYS A 2 1.26 -0.69 12.17
C LYS A 2 -0.20 -1.10 12.40
N ARG A 3 -0.48 -1.89 13.46
CA ARG A 3 -1.85 -2.28 13.82
C ARG A 3 -2.71 -1.08 14.21
N GLN A 4 -2.18 -0.11 14.95
CA GLN A 4 -2.97 1.06 15.37
C GLN A 4 -3.35 1.94 14.19
N ALA A 5 -2.45 2.14 13.20
CA ALA A 5 -2.77 2.84 11.96
C ALA A 5 -3.83 2.08 11.14
N LEU A 6 -3.80 0.75 11.19
CA LEU A 6 -4.73 -0.11 10.46
C LEU A 6 -6.12 -0.17 11.11
N ASP A 7 -6.20 -0.11 12.45
CA ASP A 7 -7.45 -0.32 13.19
C ASP A 7 -8.19 0.99 13.54
N GLY A 8 -7.48 2.11 13.71
CA GLY A 8 -8.04 3.36 14.25
C GLY A 8 -7.96 4.59 13.33
N GLY A 9 -7.37 4.49 12.14
CA GLY A 9 -7.11 5.64 11.28
C GLY A 9 -5.97 6.54 11.79
N ALA A 10 -5.71 7.66 11.09
CA ALA A 10 -4.58 8.55 11.39
C ALA A 10 -4.64 9.20 12.78
N GLU A 11 -5.84 9.49 13.30
CA GLU A 11 -6.02 10.13 14.62
C GLU A 11 -5.64 9.23 15.78
N ALA A 12 -5.65 7.88 15.58
CA ALA A 12 -5.27 6.90 16.59
C ALA A 12 -3.75 6.68 16.68
N VAL A 13 -2.98 7.15 15.70
CA VAL A 13 -1.53 6.93 15.65
C VAL A 13 -0.78 8.03 16.37
N THR A 14 -0.50 7.82 17.64
CA THR A 14 0.28 8.74 18.47
C THR A 14 1.61 8.12 18.90
N VAL A 15 2.61 8.96 19.21
CA VAL A 15 3.90 8.48 19.74
C VAL A 15 3.68 7.62 20.99
N SER A 16 2.78 8.03 21.89
CA SER A 16 2.45 7.27 23.10
C SER A 16 1.84 5.91 22.78
N GLY A 17 0.88 5.87 21.85
CA GLY A 17 0.26 4.62 21.40
C GLY A 17 1.26 3.66 20.77
N ILE A 18 2.13 4.17 19.87
CA ILE A 18 3.18 3.38 19.23
C ILE A 18 4.14 2.79 20.27
N THR A 19 4.65 3.65 21.15
CA THR A 19 5.66 3.25 22.14
C THR A 19 5.14 2.27 23.18
N SER A 20 3.88 2.45 23.60
CA SER A 20 3.18 1.50 24.48
C SER A 20 2.99 0.14 23.80
N ALA A 21 2.61 0.12 22.53
CA ALA A 21 2.36 -1.12 21.80
C ALA A 21 3.62 -1.98 21.57
N VAL A 22 4.81 -1.34 21.47
CA VAL A 22 6.09 -2.03 21.23
C VAL A 22 6.97 -2.12 22.49
N GLY A 23 6.53 -1.56 23.62
CA GLY A 23 7.26 -1.63 24.89
C GLY A 23 8.53 -0.79 24.93
N VAL A 24 8.58 0.34 24.19
CA VAL A 24 9.72 1.27 24.21
C VAL A 24 9.32 2.63 24.76
N SER A 25 10.32 3.47 25.14
CA SER A 25 10.04 4.81 25.64
C SER A 25 9.80 5.81 24.48
N PRO A 26 9.04 6.91 24.67
CA PRO A 26 8.96 8.00 23.71
C PRO A 26 10.34 8.56 23.31
N ARG A 27 11.28 8.61 24.24
CA ARG A 27 12.67 9.00 23.96
C ARG A 27 13.34 8.05 22.97
N THR A 28 13.10 6.74 23.13
CA THR A 28 13.62 5.73 22.18
C THR A 28 13.03 5.93 20.80
N PHE A 29 11.72 6.20 20.70
CA PHE A 29 11.06 6.52 19.43
C PHE A 29 11.72 7.73 18.75
N HIS A 30 11.88 8.84 19.47
CA HIS A 30 12.47 10.07 18.94
C HIS A 30 13.96 9.99 18.60
N ASN A 31 14.68 8.95 19.08
CA ASN A 31 16.04 8.68 18.62
C ASN A 31 16.10 8.13 17.18
N TYR A 32 14.99 7.54 16.68
CA TYR A 32 14.91 6.92 15.35
C TYR A 32 14.03 7.70 14.37
N PHE A 33 12.98 8.34 14.88
CA PHE A 33 11.98 9.04 14.06
C PHE A 33 11.69 10.43 14.61
N SER A 34 11.69 11.41 13.73
CA SER A 34 11.40 12.80 14.08
C SER A 34 9.92 13.03 14.39
N SER A 35 9.05 12.25 13.75
CA SER A 35 7.58 12.35 13.87
C SER A 35 6.91 11.00 13.62
N VAL A 36 5.61 10.91 13.89
CA VAL A 36 4.79 9.77 13.47
C VAL A 36 4.78 9.66 11.95
N ALA A 37 4.64 10.78 11.23
CA ALA A 37 4.69 10.81 9.77
C ALA A 37 6.02 10.25 9.25
N ASP A 38 7.15 10.64 9.83
CA ASP A 38 8.47 10.10 9.48
C ASP A 38 8.56 8.58 9.69
N SER A 39 8.01 8.05 10.78
CA SER A 39 7.99 6.61 11.02
C SER A 39 7.13 5.83 10.01
N LEU A 40 6.00 6.39 9.59
CA LEU A 40 5.15 5.81 8.55
C LEU A 40 5.81 5.88 7.17
N LEU A 41 6.50 6.99 6.88
CA LEU A 41 7.27 7.15 5.64
C LEU A 41 8.41 6.13 5.52
N HIS A 42 9.14 5.88 6.61
CA HIS A 42 10.17 4.83 6.62
C HIS A 42 9.58 3.47 6.27
N TYR A 43 8.46 3.13 6.92
CA TYR A 43 7.78 1.88 6.63
C TYR A 43 7.27 1.81 5.17
N THR A 44 6.63 2.87 4.68
CA THR A 44 6.14 2.95 3.31
C THR A 44 7.28 2.81 2.31
N ALA A 45 8.42 3.45 2.59
CA ALA A 45 9.62 3.34 1.78
C ALA A 45 10.11 1.88 1.70
N ASP A 46 10.23 1.19 2.83
CA ASP A 46 10.67 -0.22 2.88
C ASP A 46 9.74 -1.14 2.07
N VAL A 47 8.43 -0.92 2.16
CA VAL A 47 7.44 -1.74 1.41
C VAL A 47 7.50 -1.44 -0.08
N LEU A 48 7.57 -0.16 -0.48
CA LEU A 48 7.66 0.23 -1.89
C LEU A 48 9.00 -0.20 -2.51
N GLU A 49 10.10 -0.15 -1.77
CA GLU A 49 11.39 -0.65 -2.24
C GLU A 49 11.37 -2.18 -2.45
N ALA A 50 10.76 -2.93 -1.53
CA ALA A 50 10.59 -4.37 -1.69
C ALA A 50 9.69 -4.68 -2.90
N PHE A 51 8.59 -3.96 -3.06
CA PHE A 51 7.71 -4.10 -4.21
C PHE A 51 8.44 -3.79 -5.53
N ALA A 52 9.18 -2.68 -5.59
CA ALA A 52 9.96 -2.32 -6.77
C ALA A 52 11.01 -3.39 -7.15
N ALA A 53 11.61 -4.04 -6.14
CA ALA A 53 12.57 -5.12 -6.37
C ALA A 53 11.92 -6.39 -6.95
N ASP A 54 10.65 -6.65 -6.64
CA ASP A 54 9.91 -7.83 -7.13
C ASP A 54 9.34 -7.63 -8.54
N ILE A 55 9.05 -6.38 -8.95
CA ILE A 55 8.45 -6.05 -10.26
C ILE A 55 9.13 -6.73 -11.45
N PRO A 56 10.47 -6.76 -11.57
CA PRO A 56 11.13 -7.33 -12.75
C PRO A 56 10.81 -8.81 -12.98
N THR A 57 10.50 -9.56 -11.95
CA THR A 57 10.30 -11.02 -11.99
C THR A 57 8.89 -11.46 -11.64
N ALA A 58 8.05 -10.58 -11.08
CA ALA A 58 6.69 -10.90 -10.73
C ALA A 58 5.86 -11.25 -11.98
N PHE A 59 5.20 -12.40 -11.97
CA PHE A 59 4.27 -12.85 -13.02
C PHE A 59 4.80 -12.62 -14.45
N PRO A 60 5.80 -13.39 -14.91
CA PRO A 60 6.46 -13.18 -16.21
C PRO A 60 5.47 -13.24 -17.38
N GLY A 61 5.58 -12.30 -18.32
CA GLY A 61 4.73 -12.24 -19.51
C GLY A 61 3.37 -11.58 -19.34
N GLU A 62 2.98 -11.24 -18.10
CA GLU A 62 1.71 -10.59 -17.85
C GLU A 62 1.77 -9.06 -18.13
N PRO A 63 0.68 -8.47 -18.65
CA PRO A 63 0.56 -7.02 -18.78
C PRO A 63 0.50 -6.35 -17.40
N ILE A 64 0.83 -5.08 -17.34
CA ILE A 64 0.96 -4.32 -16.10
C ILE A 64 -0.28 -4.38 -15.18
N SER A 65 -1.49 -4.29 -15.74
CA SER A 65 -2.73 -4.38 -14.97
C SER A 65 -2.92 -5.76 -14.34
N SER A 66 -2.55 -6.84 -15.03
CA SER A 66 -2.60 -8.21 -14.51
C SER A 66 -1.55 -8.43 -13.42
N VAL A 67 -0.34 -7.89 -13.57
CA VAL A 67 0.68 -7.96 -12.51
C VAL A 67 0.17 -7.31 -11.22
N LEU A 68 -0.44 -6.13 -11.31
CA LEU A 68 -0.99 -5.43 -10.14
C LEU A 68 -2.19 -6.16 -9.54
N GLU A 69 -3.06 -6.72 -10.36
CA GLU A 69 -4.19 -7.57 -9.93
C GLU A 69 -3.71 -8.80 -9.16
N LEU A 70 -2.80 -9.58 -9.77
CA LEU A 70 -2.27 -10.80 -9.16
C LEU A 70 -1.47 -10.52 -7.88
N THR A 71 -0.72 -9.42 -7.85
CA THR A 71 -0.02 -8.97 -6.63
C THR A 71 -1.00 -8.64 -5.51
N LEU A 72 -2.14 -8.02 -5.83
CA LEU A 72 -3.17 -7.75 -4.82
C LEU A 72 -3.82 -9.04 -4.30
N ILE A 73 -4.12 -10.00 -5.19
CA ILE A 73 -4.68 -11.31 -4.79
C ILE A 73 -3.71 -12.03 -3.86
N ASP A 74 -2.43 -12.12 -4.23
CA ASP A 74 -1.40 -12.75 -3.40
C ASP A 74 -1.25 -12.07 -2.04
N ALA A 75 -1.30 -10.74 -2.01
CA ALA A 75 -1.27 -9.95 -0.79
C ALA A 75 -2.48 -10.18 0.14
N LEU A 76 -3.67 -10.45 -0.42
CA LEU A 76 -4.87 -10.75 0.36
C LEU A 76 -4.89 -12.17 0.94
N ASP A 77 -4.13 -13.09 0.36
CA ASP A 77 -4.03 -14.48 0.81
C ASP A 77 -2.99 -14.69 1.91
N ASN A 78 -2.03 -13.82 2.00
CA ASN A 78 -0.85 -13.98 2.85
C ASN A 78 -1.04 -13.22 4.17
N GLU A 79 -1.61 -13.85 5.21
CA GLU A 79 -1.80 -13.24 6.54
C GLU A 79 -0.48 -12.70 7.14
N TYR A 80 0.66 -13.31 6.80
CA TYR A 80 2.00 -12.82 7.18
C TYR A 80 2.44 -11.59 6.39
N MET A 81 1.87 -11.36 5.20
CA MET A 81 2.12 -10.19 4.35
C MET A 81 1.21 -9.00 4.70
N GLU A 82 0.28 -9.11 5.66
CA GLU A 82 -0.59 -8.00 6.10
C GLU A 82 0.16 -6.70 6.37
N LEU A 83 1.41 -6.79 6.79
CA LEU A 83 2.26 -5.66 7.12
C LEU A 83 3.17 -5.19 5.96
N ARG A 84 3.31 -5.98 4.89
CA ARG A 84 4.10 -5.64 3.68
C ARG A 84 3.25 -5.58 2.42
N SER A 85 1.93 -5.66 2.57
CA SER A 85 1.03 -5.71 1.44
C SER A 85 0.71 -4.32 0.90
N LEU A 86 0.33 -4.24 -0.37
CA LEU A 86 -0.30 -3.06 -0.98
C LEU A 86 -1.47 -2.53 -0.14
N HIS A 87 -2.20 -3.43 0.57
CA HIS A 87 -3.23 -3.08 1.55
C HIS A 87 -2.73 -2.14 2.64
N SER A 88 -1.60 -2.46 3.26
CA SER A 88 -1.02 -1.60 4.29
C SER A 88 -0.59 -0.26 3.70
N LEU A 89 -0.12 -0.22 2.45
CA LEU A 89 0.24 1.02 1.76
C LEU A 89 -0.96 1.93 1.54
N PHE A 90 -2.12 1.39 1.13
CA PHE A 90 -3.32 2.21 0.93
C PHE A 90 -3.82 2.81 2.25
N LYS A 91 -3.90 2.00 3.31
CA LYS A 91 -4.30 2.50 4.64
C LYS A 91 -3.31 3.51 5.23
N ILE A 92 -2.03 3.30 5.01
CA ILE A 92 -1.00 4.24 5.45
C ILE A 92 -1.03 5.49 4.60
N GLY A 93 -1.27 5.39 3.29
CA GLY A 93 -1.47 6.54 2.40
C GLY A 93 -2.61 7.42 2.88
N GLU A 94 -3.78 6.84 3.19
CA GLU A 94 -4.93 7.54 3.76
C GLU A 94 -4.59 8.18 5.13
N ALA A 95 -3.86 7.46 5.99
CA ALA A 95 -3.39 8.00 7.26
C ALA A 95 -2.39 9.16 7.06
N MET A 96 -1.52 9.07 6.06
CA MET A 96 -0.54 10.10 5.75
C MET A 96 -1.14 11.36 5.16
N GLU A 97 -2.22 11.27 4.36
CA GLU A 97 -2.92 12.45 3.83
C GLU A 97 -3.41 13.40 4.94
N ASN A 98 -3.72 12.86 6.12
CA ASN A 98 -4.19 13.61 7.27
C ASN A 98 -3.07 14.10 8.22
N LEU A 99 -1.82 13.72 7.97
CA LEU A 99 -0.69 14.16 8.77
C LEU A 99 0.00 15.37 8.12
N SER A 100 0.46 16.32 8.95
CA SER A 100 1.30 17.41 8.46
C SER A 100 2.67 16.90 8.05
N HIS A 101 3.07 17.12 6.80
CA HIS A 101 4.34 16.70 6.25
C HIS A 101 5.30 17.88 6.09
N THR A 102 6.54 17.68 6.49
CA THR A 102 7.64 18.58 6.17
C THR A 102 8.02 18.48 4.68
N ALA A 103 8.68 19.51 4.15
CA ALA A 103 9.19 19.47 2.77
C ALA A 103 10.20 18.31 2.54
N GLU A 104 10.90 17.90 3.59
CA GLU A 104 11.86 16.79 3.54
C GLU A 104 11.13 15.44 3.49
N GLU A 105 10.09 15.26 4.29
CA GLU A 105 9.23 14.07 4.27
C GLU A 105 8.58 13.90 2.90
N LYS A 106 8.06 14.98 2.29
CA LYS A 106 7.52 14.95 0.93
C LYS A 106 8.57 14.50 -0.11
N LYS A 107 9.77 15.08 -0.07
CA LYS A 107 10.87 14.69 -0.97
C LYS A 107 11.28 13.22 -0.81
N LYS A 108 11.20 12.70 0.41
CA LYS A 108 11.50 11.29 0.69
C LYS A 108 10.45 10.38 0.05
N PHE A 109 9.18 10.72 0.21
CA PHE A 109 8.07 9.99 -0.41
C PHE A 109 8.15 10.01 -1.93
N ASP A 110 8.37 11.18 -2.54
CA ASP A 110 8.53 11.35 -3.99
C ASP A 110 9.66 10.49 -4.55
N ARG A 111 10.80 10.42 -3.85
CA ARG A 111 11.93 9.58 -4.27
C ARG A 111 11.59 8.09 -4.29
N VAL A 112 10.84 7.62 -3.30
CA VAL A 112 10.47 6.20 -3.21
C VAL A 112 9.43 5.85 -4.26
N THR A 113 8.42 6.70 -4.45
CA THR A 113 7.40 6.53 -5.50
C THR A 113 8.05 6.53 -6.89
N HIS A 114 9.03 7.40 -7.11
CA HIS A 114 9.78 7.45 -8.38
C HIS A 114 10.51 6.13 -8.68
N ARG A 115 11.08 5.46 -7.66
CA ARG A 115 11.73 4.14 -7.85
C ARG A 115 10.77 3.07 -8.34
N VAL A 116 9.54 3.06 -7.84
CA VAL A 116 8.50 2.14 -8.32
C VAL A 116 8.22 2.41 -9.81
N ILE A 117 8.05 3.69 -10.20
CA ILE A 117 7.83 4.06 -11.60
C ILE A 117 9.00 3.60 -12.48
N VAL A 118 10.24 3.81 -12.04
CA VAL A 118 11.44 3.37 -12.78
C VAL A 118 11.45 1.85 -12.95
N ALA A 119 11.16 1.07 -11.90
CA ALA A 119 11.11 -0.39 -11.99
C ALA A 119 10.04 -0.88 -12.97
N PHE A 120 8.87 -0.22 -13.01
CA PHE A 120 7.85 -0.52 -14.03
C PHE A 120 8.28 -0.09 -15.43
N GLN A 121 8.95 1.05 -15.57
CA GLN A 121 9.43 1.55 -16.85
C GLN A 121 10.53 0.65 -17.46
N ASP A 122 11.41 0.12 -16.62
CA ASP A 122 12.43 -0.85 -17.04
C ASP A 122 11.80 -2.15 -17.57
N ARG A 123 10.68 -2.57 -16.97
CA ARG A 123 9.95 -3.78 -17.39
C ARG A 123 9.01 -3.56 -18.57
N TYR A 124 8.39 -2.39 -18.67
CA TYR A 124 7.41 -2.01 -19.67
C TYR A 124 7.84 -0.70 -20.37
N PRO A 125 8.92 -0.77 -21.18
CA PRO A 125 9.54 0.42 -21.79
C PRO A 125 8.64 1.12 -22.82
N GLU A 126 7.54 0.48 -23.25
CA GLU A 126 6.53 1.06 -24.12
C GLU A 126 5.71 2.16 -23.46
N TYR A 127 5.67 2.22 -22.11
CA TYR A 127 4.95 3.25 -21.38
C TYR A 127 5.88 4.37 -20.90
N SER A 128 5.42 5.60 -21.03
CA SER A 128 6.07 6.76 -20.40
C SER A 128 5.84 6.75 -18.88
N ALA A 129 6.68 7.48 -18.13
CA ALA A 129 6.50 7.65 -16.69
C ALA A 129 5.12 8.27 -16.34
N PHE A 130 4.58 9.12 -17.21
CA PHE A 130 3.25 9.72 -17.03
C PHE A 130 2.14 8.66 -17.16
N GLU A 131 2.19 7.83 -18.20
CA GLU A 131 1.22 6.74 -18.41
C GLU A 131 1.29 5.72 -17.28
N LEU A 132 2.50 5.35 -16.82
CA LEU A 132 2.70 4.47 -15.67
C LEU A 132 2.09 5.09 -14.40
N THR A 133 2.23 6.39 -14.19
CA THR A 133 1.61 7.07 -13.06
C THR A 133 0.09 6.95 -13.09
N ILE A 134 -0.54 7.13 -14.25
CA ILE A 134 -1.99 6.98 -14.44
C ILE A 134 -2.40 5.54 -14.14
N ILE A 135 -1.72 4.55 -14.73
CA ILE A 135 -2.04 3.12 -14.57
C ILE A 135 -1.91 2.70 -13.10
N LEU A 136 -0.80 3.06 -12.45
CA LEU A 136 -0.56 2.72 -11.06
C LEU A 136 -1.60 3.34 -10.12
N ASN A 137 -1.97 4.61 -10.35
CA ASN A 137 -3.02 5.27 -9.56
C ASN A 137 -4.39 4.63 -9.78
N ALA A 138 -4.75 4.30 -11.03
CA ALA A 138 -6.02 3.65 -11.35
C ALA A 138 -6.11 2.26 -10.71
N CYS A 139 -5.09 1.43 -10.86
CA CYS A 139 -5.02 0.10 -10.24
C CYS A 139 -5.01 0.20 -8.70
N GLY A 140 -4.28 1.18 -8.15
CA GLY A 140 -4.25 1.45 -6.73
C GLY A 140 -5.62 1.81 -6.17
N SER A 141 -6.34 2.72 -6.83
CA SER A 141 -7.71 3.10 -6.45
C SER A 141 -8.67 1.91 -6.54
N THR A 142 -8.53 1.06 -7.56
CA THR A 142 -9.32 -0.18 -7.71
C THR A 142 -9.05 -1.14 -6.56
N GLY A 143 -7.79 -1.34 -6.19
CA GLY A 143 -7.41 -2.16 -5.03
C GLY A 143 -7.98 -1.62 -3.72
N ASN A 144 -7.93 -0.31 -3.50
CA ASN A 144 -8.53 0.32 -2.33
C ASN A 144 -10.06 0.09 -2.27
N ALA A 145 -10.76 0.20 -3.41
CA ALA A 145 -12.20 -0.08 -3.48
C ALA A 145 -12.54 -1.53 -3.10
N CYS A 146 -11.76 -2.51 -3.57
CA CYS A 146 -11.90 -3.91 -3.18
C CYS A 146 -11.80 -4.09 -1.67
N GLN A 147 -10.81 -3.47 -1.07
CA GLN A 147 -10.56 -3.59 0.37
C GLN A 147 -11.64 -2.93 1.22
N GLN A 148 -12.11 -1.77 0.82
CA GLN A 148 -13.22 -1.12 1.50
C GLN A 148 -14.49 -1.98 1.44
N ASP A 149 -14.73 -2.69 0.32
CA ASP A 149 -15.87 -3.60 0.22
C ASP A 149 -15.70 -4.83 1.12
N LEU A 150 -14.50 -5.44 1.14
CA LEU A 150 -14.20 -6.56 2.02
C LEU A 150 -14.36 -6.18 3.50
N LYS A 151 -13.86 -5.00 3.89
CA LYS A 151 -14.04 -4.46 5.25
C LYS A 151 -15.52 -4.32 5.61
N ARG A 152 -16.32 -3.71 4.74
CA ARG A 152 -17.78 -3.57 4.96
C ARG A 152 -18.50 -4.90 5.12
N ARG A 153 -18.07 -5.96 4.39
CA ARG A 153 -18.62 -7.32 4.54
C ARG A 153 -18.28 -7.90 5.90
N CYS A 154 -17.03 -7.76 6.35
CA CYS A 154 -16.59 -8.21 7.67
C CYS A 154 -17.34 -7.49 8.81
N GLU A 155 -17.54 -6.18 8.71
CA GLU A 155 -18.30 -5.39 9.69
C GLU A 155 -19.76 -5.82 9.81
N LYS A 156 -20.34 -6.37 8.71
CA LYS A 156 -21.68 -6.98 8.68
C LYS A 156 -21.70 -8.44 9.14
N GLY A 157 -20.60 -8.94 9.72
CA GLY A 157 -20.48 -10.32 10.22
C GLY A 157 -20.28 -11.38 9.13
N LYS A 158 -19.97 -10.98 7.89
CA LYS A 158 -19.67 -11.90 6.79
C LYS A 158 -18.19 -11.86 6.49
N THR A 159 -17.44 -12.89 6.90
CA THR A 159 -16.02 -13.05 6.52
C THR A 159 -15.95 -13.69 5.14
N PRO A 160 -15.48 -12.97 4.09
CA PRO A 160 -15.39 -13.53 2.75
C PRO A 160 -14.36 -14.65 2.67
N SER A 161 -14.73 -15.75 2.00
CA SER A 161 -13.79 -16.83 1.65
C SER A 161 -12.71 -16.33 0.69
N LYS A 162 -11.60 -17.09 0.56
CA LYS A 162 -10.56 -16.81 -0.44
C LYS A 162 -11.16 -16.59 -1.82
N ARG A 163 -11.99 -17.52 -2.28
CA ARG A 163 -12.64 -17.46 -3.60
C ARG A 163 -13.46 -16.17 -3.77
N GLU A 164 -14.23 -15.76 -2.78
CA GLU A 164 -15.03 -14.51 -2.84
C GLU A 164 -14.14 -13.27 -2.89
N ARG A 165 -12.96 -13.29 -2.24
CA ARG A 165 -11.97 -12.20 -2.33
C ARG A 165 -11.36 -12.12 -3.72
N ASP A 166 -10.90 -13.26 -4.25
CA ASP A 166 -10.30 -13.34 -5.59
C ASP A 166 -11.30 -12.90 -6.66
N GLU A 167 -12.54 -13.41 -6.63
CA GLU A 167 -13.63 -13.03 -7.55
C GLU A 167 -13.93 -11.52 -7.49
N LEU A 168 -13.87 -10.90 -6.31
CA LEU A 168 -14.06 -9.45 -6.17
C LEU A 168 -12.93 -8.67 -6.85
N VAL A 169 -11.68 -9.07 -6.64
CA VAL A 169 -10.52 -8.40 -7.25
C VAL A 169 -10.56 -8.57 -8.78
N HIS A 170 -10.77 -9.79 -9.27
CA HIS A 170 -10.89 -10.06 -10.71
C HIS A 170 -11.99 -9.22 -11.35
N HIS A 171 -13.16 -9.14 -10.73
CA HIS A 171 -14.28 -8.32 -11.23
C HIS A 171 -13.91 -6.84 -11.26
N ALA A 172 -13.30 -6.31 -10.21
CA ALA A 172 -12.94 -4.90 -10.15
C ALA A 172 -11.89 -4.52 -11.21
N PHE A 173 -10.87 -5.36 -11.41
CA PHE A 173 -9.85 -5.12 -12.44
C PHE A 173 -10.38 -5.36 -13.86
N ALA A 174 -11.33 -6.29 -14.06
CA ALA A 174 -12.04 -6.44 -15.34
C ALA A 174 -12.82 -5.16 -15.66
N THR A 175 -13.56 -4.63 -14.68
CA THR A 175 -14.29 -3.35 -14.84
C THR A 175 -13.34 -2.20 -15.18
N LEU A 176 -12.18 -2.10 -14.52
CA LEU A 176 -11.18 -1.09 -14.83
C LEU A 176 -10.72 -1.20 -16.29
N ARG A 177 -10.44 -2.42 -16.78
CA ARG A 177 -10.00 -2.65 -18.17
C ARG A 177 -11.04 -2.35 -19.23
N GLU A 178 -12.32 -2.40 -18.89
CA GLU A 178 -13.42 -2.04 -19.79
C GLU A 178 -13.63 -0.52 -19.90
N LEU A 179 -13.16 0.25 -18.92
CA LEU A 179 -13.32 1.70 -18.86
C LEU A 179 -12.14 2.47 -19.44
N VAL A 180 -11.02 1.79 -19.70
CA VAL A 180 -9.76 2.36 -20.18
C VAL A 180 -9.37 1.75 -21.53
#